data_21176176b9df29de6620357fe0c9db81
#
_entry.id   21176176b9df29de6620357fe0c9db81
#
_cell.length_a   1.000
_cell.length_b   1.000
_cell.length_c   1.000
_cell.angle_alpha   90.00
_cell.angle_beta   90.00
_cell.angle_gamma   90.00
#
_symmetry.space_group_name_H-M   'P 1'
#
loop_
_entity.id
_entity.type
_entity.pdbx_description
1 polymer ?
#
loop_
_entity_poly.entity_id
_entity_poly.type
_entity_poly.pdbx_seq_one_letter_code
_entity_poly.pdbx_strand_id
1 'polypeptide(L)'
;MDLKVIEIDEAVCERISAEFPNVIVVHGDGTNTQVLDEENISAYDACAMLTSVDEENILLSLYAKQKKVGKIITKVNRQSLLNVVSGQGLQTIITPKVLAVNLLTQIVRSQSNAEGSNIRTFHRIAEEKVEVLEFRSRAHV
;
A
#
# COMPACT_ATOMS: atom_id res chain seq x y z
N MET A 1 -17.67 -3.72 4.27
CA MET A 1 -16.24 -3.99 4.57
C MET A 1 -15.96 -3.34 5.91
N ASP A 2 -15.62 -4.13 6.89
CA ASP A 2 -15.31 -3.62 8.23
C ASP A 2 -13.83 -3.23 8.24
N LEU A 3 -13.55 -1.98 8.56
CA LEU A 3 -12.20 -1.45 8.63
C LEU A 3 -11.86 -1.11 10.09
N LYS A 4 -10.72 -1.58 10.57
CA LYS A 4 -10.14 -1.23 11.86
C LYS A 4 -8.78 -0.56 11.65
N VAL A 5 -8.52 0.51 12.37
CA VAL A 5 -7.25 1.23 12.40
C VAL A 5 -6.72 1.20 13.82
N ILE A 6 -5.44 0.84 13.97
CA ILE A 6 -4.69 0.95 15.22
C ILE A 6 -3.70 2.10 15.04
N GLU A 7 -3.77 3.11 15.87
CA GLU A 7 -2.98 4.34 15.77
C GLU A 7 -2.51 4.75 17.16
N ILE A 8 -1.25 5.15 17.26
CA ILE A 8 -0.63 5.53 18.52
C ILE A 8 -0.89 7.00 18.91
N ASP A 9 -1.15 7.85 17.93
CA ASP A 9 -1.42 9.27 18.14
C ASP A 9 -2.91 9.50 18.40
N GLU A 10 -3.25 9.96 19.60
CA GLU A 10 -4.62 10.20 20.03
C GLU A 10 -5.33 11.24 19.16
N ALA A 11 -4.64 12.32 18.76
CA ALA A 11 -5.23 13.35 17.90
C ALA A 11 -5.53 12.83 16.50
N VAL A 12 -4.72 11.89 16.00
CA VAL A 12 -4.97 11.19 14.73
C VAL A 12 -6.16 10.25 14.88
N CYS A 13 -6.28 9.52 16.01
CA CYS A 13 -7.43 8.67 16.30
C CYS A 13 -8.75 9.47 16.30
N GLU A 14 -8.78 10.60 16.99
CA GLU A 14 -9.95 11.49 17.04
C GLU A 14 -10.33 12.00 15.64
N ARG A 15 -9.35 12.44 14.86
CA ARG A 15 -9.58 12.90 13.49
C ARG A 15 -10.15 11.81 12.59
N ILE A 16 -9.57 10.60 12.62
CA ILE A 16 -10.07 9.48 11.83
C ILE A 16 -11.49 9.11 12.24
N SER A 17 -11.77 9.06 13.55
CA SER A 17 -13.10 8.73 14.06
C SER A 17 -14.15 9.78 13.66
N ALA A 18 -13.77 11.05 13.60
CA ALA A 18 -14.67 12.13 13.20
C ALA A 18 -14.92 12.12 11.68
N GLU A 19 -13.89 11.84 10.88
CA GLU A 19 -13.96 11.87 9.41
C GLU A 19 -14.59 10.60 8.85
N PHE A 20 -14.37 9.44 9.50
CA PHE A 20 -14.79 8.13 9.03
C PHE A 20 -15.62 7.37 10.10
N PRO A 21 -16.89 7.69 10.31
CA PRO A 21 -17.69 7.11 11.40
C PRO A 21 -17.92 5.59 11.29
N ASN A 22 -17.67 5.00 10.14
CA ASN A 22 -17.79 3.54 9.91
C ASN A 22 -16.47 2.78 10.15
N VAL A 23 -15.41 3.48 10.58
CA VAL A 23 -14.09 2.87 10.87
C VAL A 23 -13.97 2.67 12.37
N ILE A 24 -13.58 1.47 12.78
CA ILE A 24 -13.23 1.20 14.18
C ILE A 24 -11.81 1.72 14.40
N VAL A 25 -11.65 2.68 15.29
CA VAL A 25 -10.34 3.24 15.64
C VAL A 25 -9.96 2.78 17.04
N VAL A 26 -8.79 2.17 17.15
CA VAL A 26 -8.18 1.72 18.40
C VAL A 26 -6.96 2.61 18.67
N HIS A 27 -6.98 3.32 19.79
CA HIS A 27 -5.81 4.05 20.26
C HIS A 27 -4.84 3.05 20.90
N GLY A 28 -3.71 2.81 20.27
CA GLY A 28 -2.72 1.83 20.74
C GLY A 28 -1.48 1.75 19.86
N ASP A 29 -0.46 1.12 20.40
CA ASP A 29 0.78 0.86 19.67
C ASP A 29 0.64 -0.36 18.76
N GLY A 30 0.43 -0.13 17.46
CA GLY A 30 0.31 -1.18 16.45
C GLY A 30 1.60 -1.98 16.22
N THR A 31 2.75 -1.58 16.79
CA THR A 31 3.99 -2.35 16.75
C THR A 31 4.03 -3.45 17.81
N ASN A 32 3.19 -3.34 18.82
CA ASN A 32 3.06 -4.35 19.84
C ASN A 32 2.16 -5.50 19.36
N THR A 33 2.76 -6.68 19.19
CA THR A 33 2.05 -7.89 18.75
C THR A 33 0.94 -8.34 19.70
N GLN A 34 1.04 -7.98 20.99
CA GLN A 34 -0.01 -8.26 21.96
C GLN A 34 -1.28 -7.47 21.63
N VAL A 35 -1.16 -6.20 21.26
CA VAL A 35 -2.29 -5.37 20.81
C VAL A 35 -2.93 -5.97 19.56
N LEU A 36 -2.11 -6.45 18.60
CA LEU A 36 -2.62 -7.12 17.40
C LEU A 36 -3.40 -8.41 17.72
N ASP A 37 -2.97 -9.14 18.72
CA ASP A 37 -3.67 -10.35 19.17
C ASP A 37 -4.97 -10.03 19.92
N GLU A 38 -4.97 -9.02 20.80
CA GLU A 38 -6.16 -8.54 21.49
C GLU A 38 -7.21 -8.04 20.50
N GLU A 39 -6.77 -7.39 19.43
CA GLU A 39 -7.63 -6.92 18.34
C GLU A 39 -7.95 -8.00 17.30
N ASN A 40 -7.54 -9.25 17.57
CA ASN A 40 -7.84 -10.46 16.79
C ASN A 40 -7.44 -10.35 15.32
N ILE A 41 -6.16 -10.01 15.06
CA ILE A 41 -5.62 -9.85 13.71
C ILE A 41 -5.91 -11.04 12.78
N SER A 42 -5.96 -12.25 13.34
CA SER A 42 -6.21 -13.48 12.58
C SER A 42 -7.62 -13.60 12.00
N ALA A 43 -8.58 -12.80 12.49
CA ALA A 43 -9.95 -12.80 11.98
C ALA A 43 -10.13 -11.89 10.74
N TYR A 44 -9.12 -11.11 10.37
CA TYR A 44 -9.20 -10.20 9.23
C TYR A 44 -8.70 -10.85 7.95
N ASP A 45 -9.40 -10.61 6.84
CA ASP A 45 -9.01 -11.08 5.50
C ASP A 45 -7.74 -10.40 4.99
N ALA A 46 -7.50 -9.17 5.43
CA ALA A 46 -6.36 -8.36 5.00
C ALA A 46 -5.85 -7.45 6.11
N CYS A 47 -4.54 -7.14 6.07
CA CYS A 47 -3.94 -6.12 6.91
C CYS A 47 -2.93 -5.28 6.13
N ALA A 48 -2.70 -4.05 6.59
CA ALA A 48 -1.72 -3.14 6.05
C ALA A 48 -0.83 -2.58 7.16
N MET A 49 0.49 -2.78 7.03
CA MET A 49 1.49 -2.28 7.97
C MET A 49 2.05 -0.97 7.43
N LEU A 50 1.64 0.15 8.06
CA LEU A 50 1.83 1.51 7.55
C LEU A 50 2.55 2.44 8.53
N THR A 51 3.26 1.89 9.53
CA THR A 51 4.01 2.70 10.50
C THR A 51 5.10 3.55 9.83
N SER A 52 5.72 4.45 10.54
CA SER A 52 6.83 5.27 10.02
C SER A 52 8.14 4.51 9.86
N VAL A 53 8.27 3.32 10.48
CA VAL A 53 9.51 2.53 10.53
C VAL A 53 9.40 1.29 9.64
N ASP A 54 10.23 1.24 8.61
CA ASP A 54 10.17 0.17 7.59
C ASP A 54 10.44 -1.23 8.19
N GLU A 55 11.38 -1.33 9.12
CA GLU A 55 11.74 -2.59 9.79
C GLU A 55 10.56 -3.14 10.61
N GLU A 56 9.85 -2.26 11.31
CA GLU A 56 8.65 -2.64 12.05
C GLU A 56 7.57 -3.15 11.10
N ASN A 57 7.32 -2.43 10.00
CA ASN A 57 6.34 -2.87 9.00
C ASN A 57 6.66 -4.26 8.46
N ILE A 58 7.95 -4.56 8.23
CA ILE A 58 8.39 -5.87 7.76
C ILE A 58 8.14 -6.93 8.83
N LEU A 59 8.56 -6.70 10.07
CA LEU A 59 8.39 -7.65 11.17
C LEU A 59 6.92 -7.93 11.45
N LEU A 60 6.07 -6.90 11.49
CA LEU A 60 4.62 -7.02 11.67
C LEU A 60 3.97 -7.80 10.51
N SER A 61 4.44 -7.60 9.29
CA SER A 61 3.94 -8.35 8.13
C SER A 61 4.31 -9.83 8.20
N LEU A 62 5.51 -10.15 8.68
CA LEU A 62 5.90 -11.56 8.95
C LEU A 62 5.06 -12.16 10.08
N TYR A 63 4.76 -11.38 11.11
CA TYR A 63 3.87 -11.79 12.19
C TYR A 63 2.44 -12.05 11.68
N ALA A 64 1.89 -11.13 10.90
CA ALA A 64 0.56 -11.31 10.29
C ALA A 64 0.51 -12.56 9.39
N LYS A 65 1.60 -12.85 8.67
CA LYS A 65 1.74 -14.07 7.87
C LYS A 65 1.72 -15.33 8.75
N GLN A 66 2.40 -15.30 9.90
CA GLN A 66 2.36 -16.39 10.87
C GLN A 66 0.93 -16.61 11.42
N LYS A 67 0.18 -15.52 11.61
CA LYS A 67 -1.24 -15.55 12.00
C LYS A 67 -2.20 -15.95 10.87
N LYS A 68 -1.68 -16.25 9.68
CA LYS A 68 -2.42 -16.69 8.48
C LYS A 68 -3.40 -15.65 7.93
N VAL A 69 -3.12 -14.36 8.10
CA VAL A 69 -3.88 -13.30 7.42
C VAL A 69 -3.76 -13.47 5.91
N GLY A 70 -4.89 -13.42 5.21
CA GLY A 70 -4.98 -13.79 3.80
C GLY A 70 -4.22 -12.84 2.88
N LYS A 71 -4.30 -11.52 3.10
CA LYS A 71 -3.63 -10.50 2.32
C LYS A 71 -2.88 -9.52 3.20
N ILE A 72 -1.59 -9.32 2.91
CA ILE A 72 -0.72 -8.45 3.71
C ILE A 72 -0.10 -7.40 2.79
N ILE A 73 -0.24 -6.13 3.19
CA ILE A 73 0.37 -4.98 2.54
C ILE A 73 1.44 -4.41 3.47
N THR A 74 2.66 -4.28 2.97
CA THR A 74 3.82 -3.79 3.73
C THR A 74 4.33 -2.50 3.12
N LYS A 75 4.33 -1.40 3.88
CA LYS A 75 4.96 -0.15 3.46
C LYS A 75 6.46 -0.22 3.70
N VAL A 76 7.27 0.00 2.66
CA VAL A 76 8.73 0.08 2.74
C VAL A 76 9.22 1.28 1.93
N ASN A 77 9.87 2.24 2.58
CA ASN A 77 10.37 3.45 1.92
C ASN A 77 11.81 3.27 1.43
N ARG A 78 12.62 2.48 2.13
CA ARG A 78 14.04 2.27 1.82
C ARG A 78 14.22 1.14 0.81
N GLN A 79 14.74 1.50 -0.35
CA GLN A 79 14.96 0.56 -1.45
C GLN A 79 15.96 -0.55 -1.11
N SER A 80 16.93 -0.26 -0.22
CA SER A 80 17.89 -1.28 0.26
C SER A 80 17.24 -2.44 0.99
N LEU A 81 16.10 -2.21 1.66
CA LEU A 81 15.36 -3.26 2.36
C LEU A 81 14.54 -4.15 1.40
N LEU A 82 14.16 -3.65 0.23
CA LEU A 82 13.38 -4.42 -0.74
C LEU A 82 14.09 -5.71 -1.16
N ASN A 83 15.42 -5.64 -1.35
CA ASN A 83 16.21 -6.80 -1.71
C ASN A 83 16.25 -7.87 -0.59
N VAL A 84 16.20 -7.44 0.67
CA VAL A 84 16.17 -8.34 1.82
C VAL A 84 14.80 -9.03 1.95
N VAL A 85 13.74 -8.29 1.65
CA VAL A 85 12.36 -8.71 1.87
C VAL A 85 11.81 -9.54 0.73
N SER A 86 12.34 -9.37 -0.50
CA SER A 86 11.88 -10.07 -1.70
C SER A 86 11.97 -11.62 -1.59
N GLY A 87 12.86 -12.14 -0.73
CA GLY A 87 12.99 -13.58 -0.46
C GLY A 87 12.08 -14.11 0.67
N GLN A 88 11.43 -13.24 1.43
CA GLN A 88 10.68 -13.63 2.64
C GLN A 88 9.20 -13.97 2.37
N GLY A 89 8.77 -13.91 1.11
CA GLY A 89 7.41 -14.25 0.70
C GLY A 89 6.35 -13.27 1.26
N LEU A 90 6.70 -12.00 1.39
CA LEU A 90 5.73 -10.92 1.59
C LEU A 90 5.01 -10.65 0.27
N GLN A 91 3.67 -10.64 0.32
CA GLN A 91 2.84 -10.68 -0.89
C GLN A 91 2.80 -9.34 -1.62
N THR A 92 2.66 -8.24 -0.89
CA THR A 92 2.51 -6.91 -1.47
C THR A 92 3.35 -5.91 -0.71
N ILE A 93 4.37 -5.38 -1.37
CA ILE A 93 5.20 -4.30 -0.82
C ILE A 93 4.86 -3.03 -1.57
N ILE A 94 4.56 -1.97 -0.84
CA ILE A 94 4.32 -0.64 -1.40
C ILE A 94 5.43 0.33 -0.99
N THR A 95 5.90 1.11 -1.96
CA THR A 95 6.83 2.21 -1.73
C THR A 95 6.15 3.51 -2.15
N PRO A 96 5.64 4.32 -1.21
CA PRO A 96 4.84 5.51 -1.53
C PRO A 96 5.53 6.48 -2.49
N LYS A 97 6.84 6.67 -2.35
CA LYS A 97 7.61 7.54 -3.25
C LYS A 97 7.59 7.04 -4.70
N VAL A 98 7.72 5.72 -4.91
CA VAL A 98 7.67 5.12 -6.26
C VAL A 98 6.27 5.25 -6.84
N LEU A 99 5.23 5.00 -6.04
CA LEU A 99 3.84 5.19 -6.46
C LEU A 99 3.56 6.64 -6.87
N ALA A 100 4.03 7.61 -6.08
CA ALA A 100 3.87 9.03 -6.39
C ALA A 100 4.61 9.41 -7.69
N VAL A 101 5.85 8.96 -7.88
CA VAL A 101 6.62 9.20 -9.10
C VAL A 101 5.93 8.58 -10.32
N ASN A 102 5.43 7.36 -10.20
CA ASN A 102 4.72 6.70 -11.30
C ASN A 102 3.44 7.45 -11.66
N LEU A 103 2.66 7.89 -10.67
CA LEU A 103 1.45 8.68 -10.88
C LEU A 103 1.76 10.03 -11.55
N LEU A 104 2.76 10.77 -11.06
CA LEU A 104 3.18 12.03 -11.66
C LEU A 104 3.67 11.83 -13.09
N THR A 105 4.47 10.79 -13.35
CA THR A 105 4.93 10.44 -14.70
C THR A 105 3.76 10.17 -15.63
N GLN A 106 2.75 9.45 -15.13
CA GLN A 106 1.53 9.17 -15.89
C GLN A 106 0.77 10.45 -16.24
N ILE A 107 0.60 11.37 -15.27
CA ILE A 107 -0.07 12.67 -15.48
C ILE A 107 0.69 13.52 -16.50
N VAL A 108 2.01 13.68 -16.34
CA VAL A 108 2.84 14.49 -17.26
C VAL A 108 2.79 13.92 -18.67
N ARG A 109 2.92 12.60 -18.82
CA ARG A 109 2.85 11.95 -20.14
C ARG A 109 1.46 12.06 -20.77
N SER A 110 0.39 11.96 -19.99
CA SER A 110 -0.98 12.13 -20.50
C SER A 110 -1.21 13.56 -21.02
N GLN A 111 -0.66 14.56 -20.35
CA GLN A 111 -0.73 15.97 -20.78
C GLN A 111 0.12 16.23 -22.02
N SER A 112 1.36 15.73 -22.06
CA SER A 112 2.24 15.87 -23.23
C SER A 112 1.69 15.18 -24.48
N ASN A 113 0.92 14.11 -24.30
CA ASN A 113 0.32 13.35 -25.40
C ASN A 113 -1.05 13.88 -25.82
N ALA A 114 -1.64 14.84 -25.09
CA ALA A 114 -2.91 15.47 -25.45
C ALA A 114 -2.85 16.25 -26.78
N GLU A 115 -1.65 16.59 -27.27
CA GLU A 115 -1.44 17.24 -28.57
C GLU A 115 -1.38 16.26 -29.76
N GLY A 116 -1.50 14.94 -29.57
CA GLY A 116 -1.46 14.01 -30.72
C GLY A 116 -1.55 12.52 -30.47
N SER A 117 -1.49 12.02 -29.27
CA SER A 117 -1.55 10.58 -29.04
C SER A 117 -2.65 10.15 -28.07
N ASN A 118 -3.36 9.06 -28.45
CA ASN A 118 -4.49 8.50 -27.71
C ASN A 118 -4.04 7.52 -26.61
N ILE A 119 -3.01 7.82 -25.81
CA ILE A 119 -2.57 6.93 -24.73
C ILE A 119 -3.55 7.04 -23.57
N ARG A 120 -4.15 5.93 -23.18
CA ARG A 120 -5.18 5.84 -22.14
C ARG A 120 -4.61 5.45 -20.79
N THR A 121 -3.67 4.53 -20.79
CA THR A 121 -3.14 3.96 -19.56
C THR A 121 -1.68 3.56 -19.76
N PHE A 122 -0.89 3.71 -18.72
CA PHE A 122 0.52 3.37 -18.70
C PHE A 122 0.80 2.48 -17.49
N HIS A 123 1.40 1.33 -17.74
CA HIS A 123 1.83 0.40 -16.68
C HIS A 123 3.30 0.08 -16.84
N ARG A 124 4.04 0.09 -15.73
CA ARG A 124 5.36 -0.51 -15.66
C ARG A 124 5.27 -1.87 -15.01
N ILE A 125 5.82 -2.87 -15.66
CA ILE A 125 5.86 -4.26 -15.21
C ILE A 125 7.30 -4.78 -15.24
N ALA A 126 7.54 -5.95 -14.64
CA ALA A 126 8.85 -6.61 -14.60
C ALA A 126 9.96 -5.72 -14.02
N GLU A 127 9.83 -5.32 -12.75
CA GLU A 127 10.83 -4.50 -12.03
C GLU A 127 11.15 -3.17 -12.75
N GLU A 128 10.12 -2.52 -13.29
CA GLU A 128 10.23 -1.26 -14.03
C GLU A 128 10.98 -1.33 -15.38
N LYS A 129 11.33 -2.53 -15.86
CA LYS A 129 12.08 -2.72 -17.11
C LYS A 129 11.20 -2.75 -18.37
N VAL A 130 9.89 -2.95 -18.21
CA VAL A 130 8.94 -3.02 -19.33
C VAL A 130 7.83 -2.01 -19.14
N GLU A 131 7.58 -1.21 -20.18
CA GLU A 131 6.49 -0.25 -20.24
C GLU A 131 5.36 -0.80 -21.12
N VAL A 132 4.13 -0.83 -20.59
CA VAL A 132 2.94 -1.21 -21.33
C VAL A 132 2.08 0.02 -21.52
N LEU A 133 1.73 0.32 -22.76
CA LEU A 133 0.94 1.47 -23.16
C LEU A 133 -0.39 1.00 -23.76
N GLU A 134 -1.49 1.50 -23.24
CA GLU A 134 -2.82 1.29 -23.81
C GLU A 134 -3.20 2.49 -24.68
N PHE A 135 -3.52 2.25 -25.95
CA PHE A 135 -3.92 3.28 -26.89
C PHE A 135 -5.42 3.17 -27.21
N ARG A 136 -6.07 4.32 -27.40
CA ARG A 136 -7.41 4.38 -27.98
C ARG A 136 -7.29 4.49 -29.48
N SER A 137 -7.59 3.43 -30.22
CA SER A 137 -7.73 3.49 -31.66
C SER A 137 -9.00 4.27 -32.03
N ARG A 138 -8.89 5.27 -32.88
CA ARG A 138 -10.05 5.81 -33.61
C ARG A 138 -10.20 4.97 -34.87
N ALA A 139 -11.28 4.20 -34.96
CA ALA A 139 -11.66 3.61 -36.23
C ALA A 139 -11.98 4.76 -37.20
N HIS A 140 -11.22 4.87 -38.27
CA HIS A 140 -11.67 5.63 -39.42
C HIS A 140 -12.73 4.78 -40.13
N VAL A 141 -13.95 5.30 -40.14
CA VAL A 141 -15.02 4.86 -41.05
C VAL A 141 -14.84 5.59 -42.36
#